data_70b41068170fa0d23b0632dc8a034566
#
_entry.id   70b41068170fa0d23b0632dc8a034566
#
_cell.length_a   1.000
_cell.length_b   1.000
_cell.length_c   1.000
_cell.angle_alpha   90.00
_cell.angle_beta   90.00
_cell.angle_gamma   90.00
#
_symmetry.space_group_name_H-M   'P 1'
#
loop_
_entity.id
_entity.type
_entity.pdbx_description
1 polymer ?
#
loop_
_entity_poly.entity_id
_entity_poly.type
_entity_poly.pdbx_seq_one_letter_code
_entity_poly.pdbx_strand_id
1 'polypeptide(L)'
;MSLNNDSKKLRIAMLAYRGKPHVGGQGVYVREMSKALVELGHTVEVFGGPPYPDLDDKVPLHKFPSLEIFNDHYPGRIPGFWEIKDYPDFVEVCSYLTGNFSEPLSFSMRAFRALKERSDEFDLVIDNGSLAYGNLKIQKKLGLPILGIIHHPITVDRRLELDNARTFLERLGKRRWYAF
;
A
#
# COMPACT_ATOMS: atom_id res chain seq x y z
N MET A 1 11.65 15.99 32.26
CA MET A 1 12.55 14.96 31.69
C MET A 1 12.92 15.43 30.29
N SER A 2 14.09 16.06 30.13
CA SER A 2 14.57 16.51 28.82
C SER A 2 14.98 15.27 28.04
N LEU A 3 14.19 14.90 27.03
CA LEU A 3 14.58 13.89 26.03
C LEU A 3 15.79 14.50 25.29
N ASN A 4 16.96 13.91 25.46
CA ASN A 4 18.13 14.23 24.65
C ASN A 4 17.74 14.03 23.16
N ASN A 5 17.62 15.14 22.44
CA ASN A 5 17.12 15.19 21.05
C ASN A 5 18.25 14.87 20.05
N ASP A 6 19.10 13.89 20.37
CA ASP A 6 20.14 13.35 19.47
C ASP A 6 19.66 12.12 18.69
N SER A 7 18.33 12.04 18.48
CA SER A 7 17.76 10.98 17.67
C SER A 7 18.17 11.15 16.20
N LYS A 8 18.77 10.11 15.63
CA LYS A 8 19.15 10.08 14.22
C LYS A 8 17.96 10.46 13.34
N LYS A 9 18.12 11.50 12.54
CA LYS A 9 17.12 11.88 11.53
C LYS A 9 17.09 10.83 10.43
N LEU A 10 15.91 10.35 10.08
CA LEU A 10 15.70 9.32 9.07
C LEU A 10 15.09 9.92 7.81
N ARG A 11 15.40 9.31 6.68
CA ARG A 11 14.76 9.53 5.38
C ARG A 11 13.78 8.37 5.17
N ILE A 12 12.50 8.68 5.13
CA ILE A 12 11.40 7.72 5.22
C ILE A 12 10.59 7.73 3.93
N ALA A 13 10.44 6.57 3.29
CA ALA A 13 9.47 6.34 2.24
C ALA A 13 8.20 5.75 2.84
N MET A 14 7.08 6.49 2.82
CA MET A 14 5.79 6.00 3.30
C MET A 14 4.93 5.53 2.15
N LEU A 15 4.47 4.28 2.19
CA LEU A 15 3.64 3.65 1.16
C LEU A 15 2.17 3.67 1.57
N ALA A 16 1.31 4.18 0.69
CA ALA A 16 -0.13 4.26 0.92
C ALA A 16 -0.88 3.82 -0.34
N TYR A 17 -1.23 2.54 -0.46
CA TYR A 17 -1.90 2.03 -1.67
C TYR A 17 -3.27 2.65 -1.93
N ARG A 18 -3.92 3.16 -0.87
CA ARG A 18 -5.15 3.95 -0.88
C ARG A 18 -5.10 5.01 0.21
N GLY A 19 -5.54 6.22 -0.11
CA GLY A 19 -5.50 7.34 0.81
C GLY A 19 -6.71 8.26 0.69
N LYS A 20 -7.97 7.75 0.83
CA LYS A 20 -9.15 8.62 0.81
C LYS A 20 -8.96 9.78 1.79
N PRO A 21 -9.01 11.05 1.31
CA PRO A 21 -8.59 12.18 2.13
C PRO A 21 -9.54 12.48 3.30
N HIS A 22 -10.83 12.15 3.15
CA HIS A 22 -11.86 12.55 4.12
C HIS A 22 -12.66 11.40 4.72
N VAL A 23 -12.49 10.16 4.21
CA VAL A 23 -13.27 8.99 4.63
C VAL A 23 -12.37 7.76 4.76
N GLY A 24 -12.63 6.92 5.77
CA GLY A 24 -11.99 5.62 5.89
C GLY A 24 -10.69 5.58 6.70
N GLY A 25 -10.25 6.70 7.28
CA GLY A 25 -9.14 6.73 8.26
C GLY A 25 -7.73 6.60 7.69
N GLN A 26 -7.49 5.78 6.68
CA GLN A 26 -6.13 5.52 6.16
C GLN A 26 -5.45 6.76 5.56
N GLY A 27 -6.18 7.56 4.77
CA GLY A 27 -5.64 8.80 4.19
C GLY A 27 -5.35 9.86 5.24
N VAL A 28 -6.26 10.02 6.21
CA VAL A 28 -6.07 10.92 7.35
C VAL A 28 -4.88 10.47 8.20
N TYR A 29 -4.75 9.17 8.45
CA TYR A 29 -3.62 8.61 9.19
C TYR A 29 -2.28 8.91 8.49
N VAL A 30 -2.19 8.70 7.17
CA VAL A 30 -0.98 9.00 6.39
C VAL A 30 -0.62 10.47 6.48
N ARG A 31 -1.61 11.37 6.35
CA ARG A 31 -1.40 12.82 6.49
C ARG A 31 -0.83 13.18 7.85
N GLU A 32 -1.50 12.79 8.93
CA GLU A 32 -1.11 13.17 10.28
C GLU A 32 0.24 12.53 10.68
N MET A 33 0.45 11.26 10.31
CA MET A 33 1.70 10.55 10.61
C MET A 33 2.88 11.15 9.85
N SER A 34 2.74 11.41 8.55
CA SER A 34 3.82 12.02 7.76
C SER A 34 4.18 13.42 8.23
N LYS A 35 3.15 14.24 8.57
CA LYS A 35 3.33 15.57 9.16
C LYS A 35 4.08 15.49 10.49
N ALA A 36 3.63 14.64 11.41
CA ALA A 36 4.27 14.49 12.72
C ALA A 36 5.74 14.04 12.61
N LEU A 37 6.04 13.13 11.68
CA LEU A 37 7.43 12.70 11.42
C LEU A 37 8.30 13.84 10.89
N VAL A 38 7.77 14.70 10.02
CA VAL A 38 8.48 15.90 9.54
C VAL A 38 8.69 16.90 10.69
N GLU A 39 7.70 17.11 11.55
CA GLU A 39 7.83 17.98 12.74
C GLU A 39 8.88 17.45 13.73
N LEU A 40 9.08 16.14 13.80
CA LEU A 40 10.15 15.49 14.58
C LEU A 40 11.53 15.60 13.88
N GLY A 41 11.60 16.17 12.69
CA GLY A 41 12.83 16.45 11.95
C GLY A 41 13.28 15.33 11.03
N HIS A 42 12.43 14.34 10.72
CA HIS A 42 12.65 13.35 9.67
C HIS A 42 12.34 13.93 8.29
N THR A 43 12.93 13.36 7.25
CA THR A 43 12.52 13.62 5.86
C THR A 43 11.54 12.52 5.46
N VAL A 44 10.34 12.90 4.98
CA VAL A 44 9.29 11.95 4.62
C VAL A 44 8.81 12.22 3.22
N GLU A 45 8.75 11.18 2.39
CA GLU A 45 8.10 11.19 1.08
C GLU A 45 7.01 10.12 1.06
N VAL A 46 5.82 10.46 0.54
CA VAL A 46 4.71 9.53 0.43
C VAL A 46 4.57 9.04 -1.01
N PHE A 47 4.49 7.73 -1.18
CA PHE A 47 4.17 7.07 -2.44
C PHE A 47 2.73 6.57 -2.35
N GLY A 48 1.84 7.15 -3.15
CA GLY A 48 0.40 6.95 -3.03
C GLY A 48 -0.27 6.38 -4.26
N GLY A 49 -1.23 5.46 -4.07
CA GLY A 49 -2.21 5.04 -5.05
C GLY A 49 -3.55 5.77 -4.89
N PRO A 50 -4.40 5.78 -5.92
CA PRO A 50 -5.72 6.42 -5.86
C PRO A 50 -6.71 5.64 -4.96
N PRO A 51 -7.67 6.35 -4.34
CA PRO A 51 -7.72 7.80 -4.21
C PRO A 51 -6.55 8.32 -3.37
N TYR A 52 -5.92 9.40 -3.85
CA TYR A 52 -4.69 9.91 -3.25
C TYR A 52 -4.97 10.60 -1.90
N PRO A 53 -4.03 10.48 -0.92
CA PRO A 53 -4.14 11.25 0.31
C PRO A 53 -3.92 12.75 0.05
N ASP A 54 -4.57 13.57 0.85
CA ASP A 54 -4.30 14.99 0.96
C ASP A 54 -3.27 15.21 2.07
N LEU A 55 -2.09 15.71 1.73
CA LEU A 55 -0.94 15.78 2.63
C LEU A 55 -0.61 17.23 3.00
N ASP A 56 0.19 17.40 4.05
CA ASP A 56 0.83 18.68 4.37
C ASP A 56 1.78 19.10 3.24
N ASP A 57 1.87 20.41 2.94
CA ASP A 57 2.68 20.98 1.85
C ASP A 57 4.19 20.62 1.95
N LYS A 58 4.66 20.27 3.12
CA LYS A 58 6.05 19.85 3.37
C LYS A 58 6.34 18.39 3.03
N VAL A 59 5.32 17.63 2.70
CA VAL A 59 5.41 16.19 2.42
C VAL A 59 5.20 15.92 0.94
N PRO A 60 6.24 15.60 0.17
CA PRO A 60 6.10 15.24 -1.25
C PRO A 60 5.22 14.00 -1.44
N LEU A 61 4.29 14.06 -2.40
CA LEU A 61 3.45 12.95 -2.82
C LEU A 61 3.82 12.47 -4.22
N HIS A 62 4.32 11.23 -4.30
CA HIS A 62 4.56 10.52 -5.55
C HIS A 62 3.34 9.68 -5.90
N LYS A 63 2.61 10.07 -6.94
CA LYS A 63 1.36 9.44 -7.36
C LYS A 63 1.62 8.25 -8.27
N PHE A 64 1.21 7.06 -7.86
CA PHE A 64 1.19 5.88 -8.72
C PHE A 64 -0.19 5.71 -9.37
N PRO A 65 -0.25 5.34 -10.64
CA PRO A 65 -1.52 5.00 -11.27
C PRO A 65 -2.08 3.68 -10.73
N SER A 66 -3.38 3.46 -10.89
CA SER A 66 -4.07 2.19 -10.67
C SER A 66 -5.19 2.07 -11.69
N LEU A 67 -5.63 0.87 -11.99
CA LEU A 67 -6.80 0.63 -12.82
C LEU A 67 -8.11 0.92 -12.09
N GLU A 68 -8.04 1.21 -10.79
CA GLU A 68 -9.20 1.54 -9.94
C GLU A 68 -10.36 0.53 -10.10
N ILE A 69 -10.01 -0.77 -10.11
CA ILE A 69 -10.97 -1.86 -10.27
C ILE A 69 -12.04 -1.82 -9.17
N PHE A 70 -11.66 -1.45 -7.96
CA PHE A 70 -12.54 -1.32 -6.78
C PHE A 70 -12.81 0.15 -6.45
N ASN A 71 -13.27 0.94 -7.44
CA ASN A 71 -13.67 2.31 -7.17
C ASN A 71 -15.07 2.38 -6.53
N ASP A 72 -15.40 3.55 -5.96
CA ASP A 72 -16.64 3.73 -5.19
C ASP A 72 -17.92 3.71 -6.07
N HIS A 73 -17.79 4.01 -7.36
CA HIS A 73 -18.94 4.07 -8.29
C HIS A 73 -19.22 2.72 -8.96
N TYR A 74 -18.15 1.97 -9.28
CA TYR A 74 -18.23 0.69 -9.96
C TYR A 74 -17.30 -0.32 -9.29
N PRO A 75 -17.68 -0.87 -8.12
CA PRO A 75 -16.85 -1.86 -7.43
C PRO A 75 -16.76 -3.13 -8.27
N GLY A 76 -15.53 -3.54 -8.58
CA GLY A 76 -15.29 -4.75 -9.36
C GLY A 76 -15.47 -4.58 -10.87
N ARG A 77 -15.20 -3.39 -11.42
CA ARG A 77 -15.22 -3.17 -12.87
C ARG A 77 -14.11 -4.00 -13.57
N ILE A 78 -14.36 -4.36 -14.83
CA ILE A 78 -13.33 -4.97 -15.67
C ILE A 78 -12.74 -3.87 -16.55
N PRO A 79 -11.43 -3.55 -16.42
CA PRO A 79 -10.78 -2.56 -17.28
C PRO A 79 -10.75 -3.00 -18.74
N GLY A 80 -10.86 -2.04 -19.68
CA GLY A 80 -10.63 -2.30 -21.09
C GLY A 80 -9.15 -2.58 -21.37
N PHE A 81 -8.84 -3.33 -22.42
CA PHE A 81 -7.46 -3.68 -22.76
C PHE A 81 -6.58 -2.45 -23.05
N TRP A 82 -7.17 -1.36 -23.51
CA TRP A 82 -6.48 -0.07 -23.75
C TRP A 82 -6.07 0.68 -22.48
N GLU A 83 -6.60 0.28 -21.32
CA GLU A 83 -6.23 0.82 -20.02
C GLU A 83 -4.99 0.15 -19.44
N ILE A 84 -4.62 -1.03 -19.95
CA ILE A 84 -3.46 -1.79 -19.53
C ILE A 84 -2.21 -1.18 -20.20
N LYS A 85 -1.48 -0.34 -19.46
CA LYS A 85 -0.34 0.42 -19.97
C LYS A 85 1.01 -0.17 -19.60
N ASP A 86 1.07 -0.97 -18.53
CA ASP A 86 2.31 -1.53 -18.03
C ASP A 86 2.12 -2.93 -17.42
N TYR A 87 3.24 -3.55 -17.03
CA TYR A 87 3.21 -4.88 -16.44
C TYR A 87 2.46 -4.96 -15.10
N PRO A 88 2.57 -4.00 -14.16
CA PRO A 88 1.69 -3.95 -12.99
C PRO A 88 0.19 -3.92 -13.31
N ASP A 89 -0.25 -3.18 -14.34
CA ASP A 89 -1.65 -3.17 -14.78
C ASP A 89 -2.09 -4.56 -15.26
N PHE A 90 -1.25 -5.20 -16.09
CA PHE A 90 -1.52 -6.55 -16.56
C PHE A 90 -1.65 -7.56 -15.40
N VAL A 91 -0.73 -7.49 -14.43
CA VAL A 91 -0.79 -8.34 -13.23
C VAL A 91 -2.04 -8.04 -12.40
N GLU A 92 -2.44 -6.77 -12.28
CA GLU A 92 -3.64 -6.36 -11.56
C GLU A 92 -4.90 -7.00 -12.17
N VAL A 93 -5.08 -6.89 -13.49
CA VAL A 93 -6.22 -7.50 -14.20
C VAL A 93 -6.22 -9.02 -14.06
N CYS A 94 -5.08 -9.68 -14.35
CA CYS A 94 -4.98 -11.14 -14.26
C CYS A 94 -5.24 -11.64 -12.83
N SER A 95 -4.73 -10.93 -11.83
CA SER A 95 -4.95 -11.25 -10.42
C SER A 95 -6.42 -11.09 -10.05
N TYR A 96 -7.06 -10.01 -10.45
CA TYR A 96 -8.48 -9.76 -10.24
C TYR A 96 -9.36 -10.82 -10.90
N LEU A 97 -9.14 -11.15 -12.18
CA LEU A 97 -9.90 -12.16 -12.90
C LEU A 97 -9.79 -13.57 -12.27
N THR A 98 -8.72 -13.81 -11.53
CA THR A 98 -8.57 -15.05 -10.74
C THR A 98 -9.13 -14.95 -9.31
N GLY A 99 -9.87 -13.89 -9.00
CA GLY A 99 -10.58 -13.72 -7.73
C GLY A 99 -9.71 -13.20 -6.57
N ASN A 100 -8.60 -12.52 -6.87
CA ASN A 100 -7.73 -11.92 -5.86
C ASN A 100 -8.03 -10.42 -5.67
N PHE A 101 -7.78 -9.91 -4.47
CA PHE A 101 -7.73 -8.47 -4.22
C PHE A 101 -6.41 -7.90 -4.74
N SER A 102 -6.44 -7.35 -5.95
CA SER A 102 -5.25 -7.16 -6.79
C SER A 102 -4.54 -5.82 -6.60
N GLU A 103 -5.23 -4.77 -6.12
CA GLU A 103 -4.66 -3.41 -6.02
C GLU A 103 -3.40 -3.31 -5.14
N PRO A 104 -3.33 -3.92 -3.93
CA PRO A 104 -2.11 -3.86 -3.14
C PRO A 104 -0.92 -4.53 -3.84
N LEU A 105 -1.18 -5.57 -4.65
CA LEU A 105 -0.13 -6.27 -5.38
C LEU A 105 0.48 -5.37 -6.46
N SER A 106 -0.33 -4.78 -7.35
CA SER A 106 0.14 -3.88 -8.40
C SER A 106 0.80 -2.63 -7.84
N PHE A 107 0.21 -2.05 -6.79
CA PHE A 107 0.81 -0.93 -6.06
C PHE A 107 2.21 -1.25 -5.52
N SER A 108 2.37 -2.40 -4.84
CA SER A 108 3.65 -2.79 -4.27
C SER A 108 4.73 -3.05 -5.33
N MET A 109 4.33 -3.47 -6.54
CA MET A 109 5.25 -3.62 -7.68
C MET A 109 5.75 -2.26 -8.18
N ARG A 110 4.87 -1.24 -8.22
CA ARG A 110 5.25 0.14 -8.55
C ARG A 110 6.15 0.73 -7.48
N ALA A 111 5.82 0.54 -6.22
CA ALA A 111 6.64 0.96 -5.10
C ALA A 111 8.05 0.35 -5.16
N PHE A 112 8.16 -0.97 -5.41
CA PHE A 112 9.45 -1.62 -5.59
C PHE A 112 10.27 -1.02 -6.74
N ARG A 113 9.64 -0.72 -7.89
CA ARG A 113 10.35 -0.08 -9.03
C ARG A 113 10.87 1.28 -8.67
N ALA A 114 10.03 2.15 -8.09
CA ALA A 114 10.42 3.50 -7.71
C ALA A 114 11.55 3.50 -6.67
N LEU A 115 11.42 2.67 -5.64
CA LEU A 115 12.43 2.58 -4.59
C LEU A 115 13.73 1.90 -5.06
N LYS A 116 13.68 1.03 -6.08
CA LYS A 116 14.88 0.41 -6.64
C LYS A 116 15.85 1.43 -7.22
N GLU A 117 15.33 2.49 -7.84
CA GLU A 117 16.13 3.56 -8.45
C GLU A 117 16.66 4.57 -7.43
N ARG A 118 16.07 4.59 -6.22
CA ARG A 118 16.34 5.57 -5.15
C ARG A 118 16.61 4.91 -3.80
N SER A 119 17.09 3.67 -3.77
CA SER A 119 17.21 2.90 -2.52
C SER A 119 18.18 3.48 -1.52
N ASP A 120 19.19 4.21 -1.98
CA ASP A 120 20.18 4.91 -1.17
C ASP A 120 19.68 6.25 -0.59
N GLU A 121 18.50 6.72 -1.05
CA GLU A 121 17.88 7.95 -0.56
C GLU A 121 17.04 7.71 0.71
N PHE A 122 16.74 6.46 1.07
CA PHE A 122 15.88 6.12 2.20
C PHE A 122 16.57 5.23 3.23
N ASP A 123 16.23 5.43 4.49
CA ASP A 123 16.70 4.63 5.62
C ASP A 123 15.63 3.64 6.11
N LEU A 124 14.35 3.91 5.82
CA LEU A 124 13.19 3.15 6.28
C LEU A 124 12.04 3.26 5.29
N VAL A 125 11.32 2.17 5.11
CA VAL A 125 10.00 2.16 4.43
C VAL A 125 8.91 1.94 5.48
N ILE A 126 7.86 2.77 5.46
CA ILE A 126 6.66 2.57 6.26
C ILE A 126 5.53 2.14 5.32
N ASP A 127 5.04 0.91 5.45
CA ASP A 127 3.90 0.41 4.67
C ASP A 127 2.59 0.63 5.43
N ASN A 128 1.73 1.50 4.92
CA ASN A 128 0.42 1.79 5.51
C ASN A 128 -0.63 0.78 5.03
N GLY A 129 -0.48 -0.46 5.44
CA GLY A 129 -1.49 -1.51 5.32
C GLY A 129 -1.64 -2.16 3.94
N SER A 130 -0.67 -2.03 3.01
CA SER A 130 -0.73 -2.77 1.75
C SER A 130 -0.44 -4.26 1.95
N LEU A 131 0.48 -4.59 2.85
CA LEU A 131 0.89 -5.95 3.23
C LEU A 131 1.18 -6.88 2.05
N ALA A 132 1.56 -6.33 0.90
CA ALA A 132 1.68 -7.05 -0.34
C ALA A 132 3.07 -7.65 -0.58
N TYR A 133 3.15 -8.64 -1.47
CA TYR A 133 4.41 -9.34 -1.79
C TYR A 133 5.55 -8.44 -2.28
N GLY A 134 5.24 -7.29 -2.89
CA GLY A 134 6.26 -6.32 -3.31
C GLY A 134 7.10 -5.81 -2.13
N ASN A 135 6.52 -5.70 -0.94
CA ASN A 135 7.22 -5.29 0.28
C ASN A 135 8.35 -6.26 0.65
N LEU A 136 8.13 -7.58 0.46
CA LEU A 136 9.19 -8.58 0.65
C LEU A 136 10.35 -8.39 -0.33
N LYS A 137 10.09 -7.94 -1.55
CA LYS A 137 11.14 -7.63 -2.54
C LYS A 137 11.91 -6.38 -2.14
N ILE A 138 11.22 -5.33 -1.64
CA ILE A 138 11.87 -4.12 -1.12
C ILE A 138 12.87 -4.52 -0.03
N GLN A 139 12.43 -5.26 0.97
CA GLN A 139 13.29 -5.69 2.05
C GLN A 139 14.46 -6.58 1.58
N LYS A 140 14.17 -7.63 0.79
CA LYS A 140 15.17 -8.65 0.42
C LYS A 140 16.14 -8.20 -0.68
N LYS A 141 15.70 -7.32 -1.60
CA LYS A 141 16.49 -6.92 -2.78
C LYS A 141 17.13 -5.55 -2.64
N LEU A 142 16.51 -4.64 -1.89
CA LEU A 142 17.01 -3.28 -1.69
C LEU A 142 17.66 -3.11 -0.32
N GLY A 143 17.47 -4.05 0.61
CA GLY A 143 18.02 -3.97 1.96
C GLY A 143 17.33 -2.94 2.85
N LEU A 144 16.22 -2.34 2.38
CA LEU A 144 15.48 -1.34 3.15
C LEU A 144 14.61 -2.02 4.22
N PRO A 145 14.76 -1.66 5.49
CA PRO A 145 13.88 -2.13 6.54
C PRO A 145 12.44 -1.63 6.31
N ILE A 146 11.46 -2.46 6.66
CA ILE A 146 10.04 -2.11 6.50
C ILE A 146 9.33 -2.18 7.85
N LEU A 147 8.64 -1.10 8.18
CA LEU A 147 7.67 -1.02 9.26
C LEU A 147 6.26 -1.15 8.68
N GLY A 148 5.59 -2.26 8.93
CA GLY A 148 4.19 -2.46 8.51
C GLY A 148 3.21 -1.93 9.55
N ILE A 149 2.26 -1.09 9.11
CA ILE A 149 1.14 -0.63 9.92
C ILE A 149 -0.08 -1.47 9.59
N ILE A 150 -0.65 -2.12 10.59
CA ILE A 150 -1.79 -3.02 10.43
C ILE A 150 -3.02 -2.35 11.06
N HIS A 151 -3.93 -1.86 10.23
CA HIS A 151 -5.14 -1.17 10.69
C HIS A 151 -6.24 -2.11 11.17
N HIS A 152 -6.28 -3.34 10.66
CA HIS A 152 -7.21 -4.39 11.08
C HIS A 152 -6.57 -5.77 10.88
N PRO A 153 -7.01 -6.76 11.67
CA PRO A 153 -6.36 -8.09 11.68
C PRO A 153 -6.83 -8.96 10.51
N ILE A 154 -6.33 -8.67 9.28
CA ILE A 154 -6.68 -9.39 8.03
C ILE A 154 -6.61 -10.92 8.17
N THR A 155 -5.66 -11.43 8.96
CA THR A 155 -5.51 -12.88 9.21
C THR A 155 -6.67 -13.45 10.00
N VAL A 156 -7.26 -12.66 10.91
CA VAL A 156 -8.46 -13.03 11.67
C VAL A 156 -9.68 -13.01 10.76
N ASP A 157 -9.84 -11.95 9.97
CA ASP A 157 -10.94 -11.83 9.01
C ASP A 157 -10.93 -12.98 8.00
N ARG A 158 -9.75 -13.27 7.43
CA ARG A 158 -9.57 -14.43 6.55
C ARG A 158 -9.98 -15.73 7.22
N ARG A 159 -9.58 -15.96 8.47
CA ARG A 159 -9.92 -17.17 9.22
C ARG A 159 -11.42 -17.27 9.42
N LEU A 160 -12.05 -16.22 9.93
CA LEU A 160 -13.50 -16.17 10.15
C LEU A 160 -14.30 -16.42 8.86
N GLU A 161 -13.87 -15.81 7.75
CA GLU A 161 -14.52 -16.02 6.47
C GLU A 161 -14.34 -17.44 5.94
N LEU A 162 -13.17 -18.05 6.13
CA LEU A 162 -12.94 -19.44 5.73
C LEU A 162 -13.73 -20.44 6.59
N ASP A 163 -13.89 -20.15 7.89
CA ASP A 163 -14.64 -20.99 8.82
C ASP A 163 -16.16 -20.90 8.55
N ASN A 164 -16.64 -19.73 8.09
CA ASN A 164 -18.03 -19.50 7.71
C ASN A 164 -18.38 -19.95 6.29
N ALA A 165 -17.42 -20.40 5.49
CA ALA A 165 -17.67 -20.85 4.12
C ALA A 165 -18.50 -22.15 4.10
N ARG A 166 -19.66 -22.12 3.42
CA ARG A 166 -20.62 -23.23 3.38
C ARG A 166 -20.28 -24.27 2.32
N THR A 167 -19.55 -23.88 1.27
CA THR A 167 -19.19 -24.77 0.17
C THR A 167 -17.68 -24.76 -0.08
N PHE A 168 -17.19 -25.83 -0.73
CA PHE A 168 -15.79 -25.92 -1.13
C PHE A 168 -15.39 -24.79 -2.10
N LEU A 169 -16.26 -24.45 -3.06
CA LEU A 169 -16.00 -23.38 -4.03
C LEU A 169 -15.94 -22.01 -3.35
N GLU A 170 -16.84 -21.74 -2.42
CA GLU A 170 -16.81 -20.52 -1.62
C GLU A 170 -15.52 -20.41 -0.80
N ARG A 171 -15.09 -21.49 -0.17
CA ARG A 171 -13.84 -21.56 0.59
C ARG A 171 -12.61 -21.32 -0.32
N LEU A 172 -12.62 -21.87 -1.52
CA LEU A 172 -11.55 -21.66 -2.50
C LEU A 172 -11.50 -20.18 -2.96
N GLY A 173 -12.67 -19.59 -3.25
CA GLY A 173 -12.79 -18.17 -3.61
C GLY A 173 -12.24 -17.26 -2.50
N LYS A 174 -12.65 -17.50 -1.24
CA LYS A 174 -12.15 -16.74 -0.09
C LYS A 174 -10.64 -16.90 0.12
N ARG A 175 -10.09 -18.10 -0.03
CA ARG A 175 -8.64 -18.32 -0.01
C ARG A 175 -7.92 -17.49 -1.08
N ARG A 176 -8.51 -17.44 -2.27
CA ARG A 176 -7.92 -16.70 -3.38
C ARG A 176 -7.97 -15.19 -3.16
N TRP A 177 -9.09 -14.69 -2.64
CA TRP A 177 -9.27 -13.28 -2.32
C TRP A 177 -8.17 -12.72 -1.42
N TYR A 178 -7.79 -13.47 -0.39
CA TYR A 178 -6.78 -13.10 0.59
C TYR A 178 -5.33 -13.52 0.20
N ALA A 179 -5.06 -13.81 -1.07
CA ALA A 179 -3.74 -14.26 -1.54
C ALA A 179 -2.92 -13.13 -2.19
N PHE A 180 -2.90 -11.92 -1.59
CA PHE A 180 -2.13 -10.77 -2.06
C PHE A 180 -0.90 -10.46 -1.22
#